data_f040b3bc51b62738be329be22acb09a5
#
_entry.id   f040b3bc51b62738be329be22acb09a5
#
_cell.length_a   1.000
_cell.length_b   1.000
_cell.length_c   1.000
_cell.angle_alpha   90.00
_cell.angle_beta   90.00
_cell.angle_gamma   90.00
#
_symmetry.space_group_name_H-M   'P 1'
#
loop_
_entity.id
_entity.type
_entity.pdbx_description
1 polymer ?
#
loop_
_entity_poly.entity_id
_entity_poly.type
_entity_poly.pdbx_seq_one_letter_code
_entity_poly.pdbx_strand_id
1 'polypeptide(L)'
;MSFYWIYDIPTWIFGLSTMLLFVLISVGGLALTRTRIYSKFRLSEASNEVINGYFAGIGVIYGLLVGLVAVAAWDNYQSVDAIASKESAAIAALYRDISTLEQPAKQRLQHHLKDYLHFVIEVAWPAHKRGERPRQGGRVLSNFHAVLATYHPKTVEQQALQAEALTAFNKLVEARRARLAAIDTGIPAVFWLAILGGTFSTIFIAYFFHVSSRKLHLILTGIFGGFVGCVVFLLAAVDNPFRGEVAVSAEAYVQLAATLDDLDPATQQSLVP
;
A
#
# COMPACT_ATOMS: atom_id res chain seq x y z
N MET A 1 6.32 -11.38 13.33
CA MET A 1 5.86 -10.23 14.16
C MET A 1 5.59 -9.10 13.18
N SER A 2 4.34 -8.70 13.06
CA SER A 2 3.97 -7.60 12.16
C SER A 2 4.18 -6.28 12.90
N PHE A 3 5.11 -5.46 12.44
CA PHE A 3 5.39 -4.11 12.97
C PHE A 3 4.33 -3.09 12.51
N TYR A 4 3.07 -3.50 12.44
CA TYR A 4 1.99 -2.68 11.89
C TYR A 4 1.73 -1.37 12.66
N TRP A 5 2.15 -1.28 13.92
CA TRP A 5 2.05 -0.07 14.74
C TRP A 5 2.80 1.14 14.15
N ILE A 6 3.80 0.93 13.28
CA ILE A 6 4.53 2.02 12.62
C ILE A 6 3.62 2.84 11.69
N TYR A 7 2.56 2.25 11.16
CA TYR A 7 1.60 2.92 10.28
C TYR A 7 0.54 3.76 11.01
N ASP A 8 0.46 3.63 12.35
CA ASP A 8 -0.42 4.45 13.19
C ASP A 8 0.23 5.79 13.56
N ILE A 9 1.54 5.95 13.25
CA ILE A 9 2.32 7.17 13.50
C ILE A 9 2.23 8.07 12.26
N PRO A 10 2.07 9.41 12.42
CA PRO A 10 2.16 10.35 11.29
C PRO A 10 3.42 10.12 10.46
N THR A 11 3.27 10.07 9.14
CA THR A 11 4.35 9.68 8.21
C THR A 11 5.61 10.52 8.38
N TRP A 12 5.47 11.83 8.65
CA TRP A 12 6.62 12.71 8.87
C TRP A 12 7.39 12.39 10.16
N ILE A 13 6.68 11.99 11.25
CA ILE A 13 7.32 11.54 12.50
C ILE A 13 8.04 10.21 12.28
N PHE A 14 7.41 9.27 11.59
CA PHE A 14 8.02 8.00 11.24
C PHE A 14 9.27 8.21 10.39
N GLY A 15 9.21 9.09 9.38
CA GLY A 15 10.36 9.45 8.54
C GLY A 15 11.51 10.05 9.33
N LEU A 16 11.24 11.09 10.12
CA LEU A 16 12.27 11.73 10.94
C LEU A 16 12.86 10.79 11.99
N SER A 17 12.04 9.98 12.65
CA SER A 17 12.51 9.00 13.65
C SER A 17 13.39 7.91 13.04
N THR A 18 13.04 7.42 11.85
CA THR A 18 13.84 6.44 11.12
C THR A 18 15.18 7.04 10.70
N MET A 19 15.17 8.23 10.09
CA MET A 19 16.41 8.93 9.72
C MET A 19 17.30 9.18 10.93
N LEU A 20 16.73 9.68 12.05
CA LEU A 20 17.47 9.93 13.29
C LEU A 20 18.06 8.64 13.87
N LEU A 21 17.29 7.56 13.86
CA LEU A 21 17.75 6.24 14.32
C LEU A 21 18.99 5.80 13.55
N PHE A 22 18.97 5.90 12.21
CA PHE A 22 20.12 5.51 11.38
C PHE A 22 21.30 6.47 11.53
N VAL A 23 21.07 7.76 11.75
CA VAL A 23 22.13 8.72 12.13
C VAL A 23 22.77 8.30 13.44
N LEU A 24 21.97 8.01 14.48
CA LEU A 24 22.47 7.58 15.78
C LEU A 24 23.25 6.27 15.73
N ILE A 25 22.77 5.28 14.97
CA ILE A 25 23.47 4.01 14.75
C ILE A 25 24.79 4.26 14.05
N SER A 26 24.81 5.08 13.00
CA SER A 26 26.00 5.34 12.18
C SER A 26 27.04 6.13 12.97
N VAL A 27 26.66 7.23 13.59
CA VAL A 27 27.57 8.09 14.36
C VAL A 27 27.98 7.41 15.68
N GLY A 28 27.03 6.81 16.39
CA GLY A 28 27.30 6.10 17.64
C GLY A 28 28.20 4.88 17.44
N GLY A 29 27.91 4.07 16.40
CA GLY A 29 28.76 2.94 16.04
C GLY A 29 30.18 3.35 15.69
N LEU A 30 30.34 4.40 14.87
CA LEU A 30 31.66 4.95 14.57
C LEU A 30 32.36 5.49 15.81
N ALA A 31 31.68 6.25 16.66
CA ALA A 31 32.26 6.84 17.88
C ALA A 31 32.80 5.76 18.84
N LEU A 32 32.09 4.64 18.96
CA LEU A 32 32.44 3.51 19.83
C LEU A 32 33.55 2.63 19.23
N THR A 33 33.57 2.46 17.92
CA THR A 33 34.45 1.46 17.29
C THR A 33 35.70 2.05 16.63
N ARG A 34 35.70 3.36 16.28
CA ARG A 34 36.77 4.02 15.53
C ARG A 34 38.18 3.74 16.07
N THR A 35 38.40 3.94 17.36
CA THR A 35 39.73 3.74 17.97
C THR A 35 40.18 2.30 17.88
N ARG A 36 39.27 1.33 18.11
CA ARG A 36 39.56 -0.10 18.02
C ARG A 36 39.87 -0.53 16.58
N ILE A 37 39.06 -0.05 15.62
CA ILE A 37 39.23 -0.36 14.20
C ILE A 37 40.57 0.19 13.71
N TYR A 38 40.86 1.46 13.98
CA TYR A 38 42.09 2.12 13.54
C TYR A 38 43.34 1.48 14.13
N SER A 39 43.35 1.14 15.43
CA SER A 39 44.51 0.46 16.05
C SER A 39 44.66 -0.97 15.58
N LYS A 40 43.59 -1.74 15.45
CA LYS A 40 43.62 -3.16 15.07
C LYS A 40 44.05 -3.34 13.62
N PHE A 41 43.52 -2.53 12.71
CA PHE A 41 43.78 -2.68 11.26
C PHE A 41 44.88 -1.74 10.75
N ARG A 42 45.47 -0.89 11.60
CA ARG A 42 46.53 0.08 11.24
C ARG A 42 46.15 0.91 10.01
N LEU A 43 44.92 1.42 9.99
CA LEU A 43 44.37 2.15 8.86
C LEU A 43 45.18 3.41 8.59
N SER A 44 45.48 3.67 7.30
CA SER A 44 46.18 4.85 6.80
C SER A 44 45.45 5.44 5.59
N GLU A 45 45.88 6.57 5.09
CA GLU A 45 45.31 7.17 3.88
C GLU A 45 45.40 6.22 2.67
N ALA A 46 46.48 5.45 2.57
CA ALA A 46 46.67 4.44 1.51
C ALA A 46 45.61 3.32 1.58
N SER A 47 45.04 3.03 2.79
CA SER A 47 44.01 2.03 2.94
C SER A 47 42.68 2.48 2.29
N ASN A 48 42.46 3.79 2.14
CA ASN A 48 41.25 4.35 1.58
C ASN A 48 40.98 3.94 0.14
N GLU A 49 42.01 3.76 -0.67
CA GLU A 49 41.87 3.34 -2.07
C GLU A 49 41.20 1.96 -2.16
N VAL A 50 41.69 1.00 -1.37
CA VAL A 50 41.15 -0.36 -1.32
C VAL A 50 39.73 -0.35 -0.73
N ILE A 51 39.55 0.35 0.37
CA ILE A 51 38.21 0.45 1.04
C ILE A 51 37.18 1.08 0.11
N ASN A 52 37.58 2.13 -0.63
CA ASN A 52 36.68 2.79 -1.60
C ASN A 52 36.26 1.84 -2.73
N GLY A 53 37.17 1.00 -3.22
CA GLY A 53 36.86 -0.01 -4.24
C GLY A 53 35.75 -0.98 -3.77
N TYR A 54 35.88 -1.51 -2.54
CA TYR A 54 34.86 -2.39 -1.96
C TYR A 54 33.57 -1.63 -1.65
N PHE A 55 33.67 -0.44 -1.08
CA PHE A 55 32.52 0.40 -0.76
C PHE A 55 31.71 0.76 -2.00
N ALA A 56 32.37 1.16 -3.08
CA ALA A 56 31.76 1.47 -4.36
C ALA A 56 31.09 0.23 -4.97
N GLY A 57 31.80 -0.93 -5.01
CA GLY A 57 31.23 -2.18 -5.54
C GLY A 57 29.98 -2.65 -4.78
N ILE A 58 30.04 -2.67 -3.45
CA ILE A 58 28.91 -3.03 -2.61
C ILE A 58 27.79 -2.00 -2.74
N GLY A 59 28.11 -0.70 -2.78
CA GLY A 59 27.16 0.38 -2.94
C GLY A 59 26.36 0.29 -4.23
N VAL A 60 27.01 -0.09 -5.35
CA VAL A 60 26.33 -0.30 -6.64
C VAL A 60 25.35 -1.48 -6.56
N ILE A 61 25.78 -2.62 -6.03
CA ILE A 61 24.93 -3.83 -5.91
C ILE A 61 23.76 -3.54 -4.96
N TYR A 62 24.03 -2.90 -3.83
CA TYR A 62 23.01 -2.53 -2.85
C TYR A 62 22.03 -1.50 -3.41
N GLY A 63 22.52 -0.46 -4.10
CA GLY A 63 21.67 0.54 -4.74
C GLY A 63 20.76 -0.06 -5.81
N LEU A 64 21.28 -1.00 -6.62
CA LEU A 64 20.47 -1.74 -7.59
C LEU A 64 19.39 -2.59 -6.91
N LEU A 65 19.75 -3.34 -5.86
CA LEU A 65 18.79 -4.14 -5.08
C LEU A 65 17.65 -3.27 -4.53
N VAL A 66 18.00 -2.18 -3.85
CA VAL A 66 17.05 -1.25 -3.25
C VAL A 66 16.18 -0.59 -4.31
N GLY A 67 16.76 -0.19 -5.44
CA GLY A 67 16.04 0.41 -6.56
C GLY A 67 15.01 -0.55 -7.15
N LEU A 68 15.36 -1.82 -7.37
CA LEU A 68 14.43 -2.84 -7.87
C LEU A 68 13.31 -3.12 -6.87
N VAL A 69 13.61 -3.18 -5.58
CA VAL A 69 12.57 -3.37 -4.55
C VAL A 69 11.65 -2.15 -4.46
N ALA A 70 12.19 -0.94 -4.59
CA ALA A 70 11.37 0.28 -4.59
C ALA A 70 10.39 0.32 -5.76
N VAL A 71 10.83 -0.06 -6.97
CA VAL A 71 9.95 -0.18 -8.14
C VAL A 71 8.87 -1.24 -7.89
N ALA A 72 9.24 -2.42 -7.40
CA ALA A 72 8.27 -3.48 -7.11
C ALA A 72 7.24 -3.08 -6.04
N ALA A 73 7.66 -2.35 -4.99
CA ALA A 73 6.75 -1.83 -3.97
C ALA A 73 5.79 -0.77 -4.54
N TRP A 74 6.28 0.10 -5.41
CA TRP A 74 5.48 1.09 -6.10
C TRP A 74 4.46 0.45 -7.05
N ASP A 75 4.88 -0.55 -7.84
CA ASP A 75 3.99 -1.30 -8.73
C ASP A 75 2.89 -2.03 -7.94
N ASN A 76 3.23 -2.59 -6.77
CA ASN A 76 2.24 -3.18 -5.87
C ASN A 76 1.23 -2.14 -5.38
N TYR A 77 1.69 -0.96 -4.98
CA TYR A 77 0.83 0.15 -4.57
C TYR A 77 -0.15 0.56 -5.70
N GLN A 78 0.36 0.77 -6.91
CA GLN A 78 -0.46 1.12 -8.07
C GLN A 78 -1.45 0.00 -8.44
N SER A 79 -1.03 -1.27 -8.30
CA SER A 79 -1.91 -2.42 -8.53
C SER A 79 -3.09 -2.44 -7.57
N VAL A 80 -2.88 -2.12 -6.29
CA VAL A 80 -3.96 -2.05 -5.28
C VAL A 80 -4.92 -0.91 -5.57
N ASP A 81 -4.41 0.26 -5.99
CA ASP A 81 -5.25 1.40 -6.41
C ASP A 81 -6.11 1.04 -7.64
N ALA A 82 -5.51 0.37 -8.63
CA ALA A 82 -6.23 -0.12 -9.80
C ALA A 82 -7.29 -1.17 -9.46
N ILE A 83 -7.02 -2.05 -8.47
CA ILE A 83 -7.99 -3.05 -7.96
C ILE A 83 -9.20 -2.34 -7.32
N ALA A 84 -8.97 -1.30 -6.51
CA ALA A 84 -10.04 -0.50 -5.91
C ALA A 84 -10.91 0.18 -6.97
N SER A 85 -10.28 0.83 -7.94
CA SER A 85 -10.95 1.47 -9.06
C SER A 85 -11.76 0.47 -9.92
N LYS A 86 -11.21 -0.73 -10.17
CA LYS A 86 -11.89 -1.80 -10.91
C LYS A 86 -13.13 -2.31 -10.18
N GLU A 87 -13.08 -2.45 -8.85
CA GLU A 87 -14.24 -2.86 -8.07
C GLU A 87 -15.32 -1.79 -8.08
N SER A 88 -14.95 -0.51 -7.91
CA SER A 88 -15.87 0.63 -8.02
C SER A 88 -16.56 0.67 -9.40
N ALA A 89 -15.79 0.49 -10.48
CA ALA A 89 -16.32 0.43 -11.84
C ALA A 89 -17.27 -0.76 -12.04
N ALA A 90 -16.99 -1.92 -11.44
CA ALA A 90 -17.86 -3.10 -11.49
C ALA A 90 -19.19 -2.86 -10.75
N ILE A 91 -19.18 -2.13 -9.61
CA ILE A 91 -20.40 -1.70 -8.91
C ILE A 91 -21.22 -0.78 -9.81
N ALA A 92 -20.59 0.23 -10.45
CA ALA A 92 -21.26 1.17 -11.34
C ALA A 92 -21.91 0.46 -12.54
N ALA A 93 -21.19 -0.47 -13.17
CA ALA A 93 -21.70 -1.26 -14.29
C ALA A 93 -22.91 -2.10 -13.86
N LEU A 94 -22.81 -2.81 -12.75
CA LEU A 94 -23.90 -3.62 -12.21
C LEU A 94 -25.11 -2.76 -11.85
N TYR A 95 -24.90 -1.58 -11.25
CA TYR A 95 -25.99 -0.65 -10.93
C TYR A 95 -26.75 -0.20 -12.17
N ARG A 96 -26.05 0.09 -13.25
CA ARG A 96 -26.64 0.44 -14.54
C ARG A 96 -27.46 -0.72 -15.12
N ASP A 97 -26.91 -1.94 -15.09
CA ASP A 97 -27.57 -3.11 -15.67
C ASP A 97 -28.87 -3.45 -14.91
N ILE A 98 -28.86 -3.45 -13.57
CA ILE A 98 -30.07 -3.68 -12.75
C ILE A 98 -31.08 -2.53 -12.85
N SER A 99 -30.67 -1.33 -13.29
CA SER A 99 -31.58 -0.21 -13.49
C SER A 99 -32.58 -0.43 -14.64
N THR A 100 -32.30 -1.38 -15.52
CA THR A 100 -33.16 -1.78 -16.64
C THR A 100 -34.22 -2.82 -16.25
N LEU A 101 -34.10 -3.42 -15.06
CA LEU A 101 -35.04 -4.44 -14.56
C LEU A 101 -36.37 -3.81 -14.11
N GLU A 102 -37.44 -4.62 -14.07
CA GLU A 102 -38.75 -4.19 -13.58
C GLU A 102 -38.80 -4.09 -12.04
N GLN A 103 -39.71 -3.21 -11.56
CA GLN A 103 -40.06 -3.16 -10.15
C GLN A 103 -40.81 -4.45 -9.73
N PRO A 104 -40.67 -4.93 -8.47
CA PRO A 104 -39.91 -4.34 -7.36
C PRO A 104 -38.44 -4.81 -7.28
N ALA A 105 -38.00 -5.70 -8.20
CA ALA A 105 -36.65 -6.29 -8.18
C ALA A 105 -35.59 -5.22 -8.34
N LYS A 106 -35.75 -4.28 -9.25
CA LYS A 106 -34.86 -3.12 -9.47
C LYS A 106 -34.55 -2.41 -8.16
N GLN A 107 -35.57 -1.97 -7.43
CA GLN A 107 -35.38 -1.19 -6.21
C GLN A 107 -34.65 -1.97 -5.12
N ARG A 108 -34.98 -3.26 -4.93
CA ARG A 108 -34.31 -4.14 -3.96
C ARG A 108 -32.84 -4.34 -4.30
N LEU A 109 -32.52 -4.57 -5.57
CA LEU A 109 -31.14 -4.77 -6.03
C LEU A 109 -30.33 -3.51 -5.90
N GLN A 110 -30.88 -2.35 -6.28
CA GLN A 110 -30.21 -1.05 -6.12
C GLN A 110 -29.94 -0.76 -4.64
N HIS A 111 -30.89 -1.03 -3.75
CA HIS A 111 -30.69 -0.86 -2.31
C HIS A 111 -29.54 -1.72 -1.79
N HIS A 112 -29.53 -3.03 -2.07
CA HIS A 112 -28.44 -3.91 -1.63
C HIS A 112 -27.08 -3.50 -2.20
N LEU A 113 -27.04 -2.95 -3.42
CA LEU A 113 -25.77 -2.51 -4.01
C LEU A 113 -25.26 -1.22 -3.39
N LYS A 114 -26.17 -0.26 -3.05
CA LYS A 114 -25.85 0.92 -2.25
C LYS A 114 -25.38 0.53 -0.84
N ASP A 115 -26.06 -0.39 -0.17
CA ASP A 115 -25.64 -0.93 1.13
C ASP A 115 -24.23 -1.52 1.08
N TYR A 116 -23.91 -2.24 -0.01
CA TYR A 116 -22.58 -2.77 -0.21
C TYR A 116 -21.54 -1.67 -0.37
N LEU A 117 -21.84 -0.65 -1.15
CA LEU A 117 -20.96 0.49 -1.39
C LEU A 117 -20.67 1.25 -0.08
N HIS A 118 -21.70 1.59 0.70
CA HIS A 118 -21.55 2.21 2.02
C HIS A 118 -20.74 1.33 2.98
N PHE A 119 -21.03 0.02 2.99
CA PHE A 119 -20.24 -0.93 3.78
C PHE A 119 -18.75 -0.91 3.40
N VAL A 120 -18.42 -0.80 2.11
CA VAL A 120 -17.02 -0.73 1.67
C VAL A 120 -16.36 0.53 2.20
N ILE A 121 -17.02 1.69 2.10
CA ILE A 121 -16.47 3.00 2.50
C ILE A 121 -16.33 3.09 4.02
N GLU A 122 -17.40 2.78 4.77
CA GLU A 122 -17.50 3.10 6.20
C GLU A 122 -16.94 2.00 7.11
N VAL A 123 -16.98 0.74 6.65
CA VAL A 123 -16.62 -0.40 7.51
C VAL A 123 -15.41 -1.14 6.96
N ALA A 124 -15.44 -1.53 5.67
CA ALA A 124 -14.40 -2.39 5.14
C ALA A 124 -13.07 -1.64 4.96
N TRP A 125 -13.09 -0.43 4.43
CA TRP A 125 -11.87 0.35 4.21
C TRP A 125 -11.13 0.69 5.51
N PRO A 126 -11.78 1.24 6.56
CA PRO A 126 -11.13 1.42 7.86
C PRO A 126 -10.61 0.13 8.49
N ALA A 127 -11.32 -0.99 8.29
CA ALA A 127 -10.87 -2.30 8.77
C ALA A 127 -9.63 -2.80 8.01
N HIS A 128 -9.55 -2.58 6.67
CA HIS A 128 -8.39 -2.96 5.87
C HIS A 128 -7.12 -2.19 6.29
N LYS A 129 -7.25 -0.93 6.71
CA LYS A 129 -6.15 -0.17 7.31
C LYS A 129 -5.58 -0.85 8.54
N ARG A 130 -6.38 -1.63 9.28
CA ARG A 130 -5.95 -2.46 10.41
C ARG A 130 -5.58 -3.89 10.04
N GLY A 131 -5.70 -4.27 8.75
CA GLY A 131 -5.46 -5.63 8.26
C GLY A 131 -6.61 -6.60 8.54
N GLU A 132 -7.78 -6.08 8.90
CA GLU A 132 -8.97 -6.88 9.17
C GLU A 132 -9.79 -7.11 7.90
N ARG A 133 -10.50 -8.25 7.86
CA ARG A 133 -11.35 -8.64 6.71
C ARG A 133 -12.80 -8.83 7.18
N PRO A 134 -13.62 -7.78 7.26
CA PRO A 134 -15.00 -7.89 7.69
C PRO A 134 -15.82 -8.82 6.79
N ARG A 135 -16.55 -9.77 7.40
CA ARG A 135 -17.34 -10.78 6.66
C ARG A 135 -18.68 -10.28 6.16
N GLN A 136 -19.15 -9.15 6.68
CA GLN A 136 -20.50 -8.60 6.39
C GLN A 136 -20.71 -8.32 4.90
N GLY A 137 -19.71 -7.78 4.18
CA GLY A 137 -19.82 -7.52 2.75
C GLY A 137 -20.13 -8.75 1.90
N GLY A 138 -19.69 -9.94 2.33
CA GLY A 138 -20.08 -11.20 1.70
C GLY A 138 -21.57 -11.50 1.86
N ARG A 139 -22.17 -11.21 3.02
CA ARG A 139 -23.60 -11.40 3.28
C ARG A 139 -24.44 -10.46 2.45
N VAL A 140 -24.06 -9.18 2.35
CA VAL A 140 -24.77 -8.20 1.51
C VAL A 140 -24.81 -8.66 0.05
N LEU A 141 -23.68 -9.09 -0.52
CA LEU A 141 -23.63 -9.63 -1.87
C LEU A 141 -24.37 -10.94 -2.04
N SER A 142 -24.46 -11.80 -1.00
CA SER A 142 -25.27 -13.01 -1.04
C SER A 142 -26.76 -12.69 -1.09
N ASN A 143 -27.20 -11.69 -0.34
CA ASN A 143 -28.59 -11.21 -0.38
C ASN A 143 -28.94 -10.60 -1.75
N PHE A 144 -28.05 -9.80 -2.31
CA PHE A 144 -28.17 -9.28 -3.67
C PHE A 144 -28.33 -10.42 -4.68
N HIS A 145 -27.45 -11.42 -4.64
CA HIS A 145 -27.52 -12.58 -5.52
C HIS A 145 -28.83 -13.35 -5.37
N ALA A 146 -29.31 -13.55 -4.17
CA ALA A 146 -30.59 -14.25 -3.93
C ALA A 146 -31.76 -13.53 -4.60
N VAL A 147 -31.82 -12.19 -4.53
CA VAL A 147 -32.86 -11.38 -5.21
C VAL A 147 -32.72 -11.51 -6.73
N LEU A 148 -31.50 -11.41 -7.27
CA LEU A 148 -31.25 -11.50 -8.70
C LEU A 148 -31.56 -12.91 -9.26
N ALA A 149 -31.24 -13.96 -8.52
CA ALA A 149 -31.50 -15.35 -8.88
C ALA A 149 -32.99 -15.72 -8.84
N THR A 150 -33.76 -15.07 -7.96
CA THR A 150 -35.22 -15.27 -7.86
C THR A 150 -36.02 -14.38 -8.80
N TYR A 151 -35.38 -13.51 -9.56
CA TYR A 151 -36.05 -12.73 -10.61
C TYR A 151 -36.49 -13.64 -11.75
N HIS A 152 -37.78 -13.56 -12.13
CA HIS A 152 -38.38 -14.39 -13.18
C HIS A 152 -38.65 -13.49 -14.41
N PRO A 153 -37.80 -13.56 -15.43
CA PRO A 153 -38.00 -12.80 -16.67
C PRO A 153 -39.24 -13.32 -17.41
N LYS A 154 -40.02 -12.39 -17.96
CA LYS A 154 -41.26 -12.69 -18.73
C LYS A 154 -41.04 -12.67 -20.23
N THR A 155 -39.96 -11.98 -20.69
CA THR A 155 -39.61 -11.84 -22.11
C THR A 155 -38.17 -12.26 -22.35
N VAL A 156 -37.82 -12.53 -23.61
CA VAL A 156 -36.47 -12.86 -24.03
C VAL A 156 -35.50 -11.73 -23.73
N GLU A 157 -35.94 -10.47 -23.87
CA GLU A 157 -35.13 -9.29 -23.55
C GLU A 157 -34.82 -9.25 -22.04
N GLN A 158 -35.80 -9.47 -21.19
CA GLN A 158 -35.60 -9.53 -19.74
C GLN A 158 -34.65 -10.67 -19.33
N GLN A 159 -34.71 -11.82 -20.04
CA GLN A 159 -33.77 -12.92 -19.82
C GLN A 159 -32.35 -12.53 -20.18
N ALA A 160 -32.15 -11.80 -21.28
CA ALA A 160 -30.84 -11.28 -21.67
C ALA A 160 -30.30 -10.26 -20.66
N LEU A 161 -31.13 -9.35 -20.18
CA LEU A 161 -30.76 -8.36 -19.14
C LEU A 161 -30.39 -9.03 -17.81
N GLN A 162 -31.14 -10.07 -17.39
CA GLN A 162 -30.80 -10.83 -16.20
C GLN A 162 -29.45 -11.55 -16.36
N ALA A 163 -29.17 -12.15 -17.53
CA ALA A 163 -27.89 -12.81 -17.80
C ALA A 163 -26.73 -11.83 -17.76
N GLU A 164 -26.89 -10.62 -18.29
CA GLU A 164 -25.86 -9.56 -18.23
C GLU A 164 -25.65 -9.10 -16.79
N ALA A 165 -26.71 -8.86 -16.01
CA ALA A 165 -26.61 -8.50 -14.60
C ALA A 165 -25.91 -9.58 -13.77
N LEU A 166 -26.14 -10.89 -14.04
CA LEU A 166 -25.41 -11.99 -13.40
C LEU A 166 -23.92 -11.99 -13.79
N THR A 167 -23.62 -11.68 -15.03
CA THR A 167 -22.23 -11.54 -15.52
C THR A 167 -21.52 -10.37 -14.82
N ALA A 168 -22.17 -9.22 -14.74
CA ALA A 168 -21.64 -8.05 -14.03
C ALA A 168 -21.48 -8.32 -12.52
N PHE A 169 -22.41 -9.03 -11.91
CA PHE A 169 -22.30 -9.48 -10.52
C PHE A 169 -21.07 -10.37 -10.29
N ASN A 170 -20.81 -11.32 -11.18
CA ASN A 170 -19.62 -12.18 -11.08
C ASN A 170 -18.33 -11.37 -11.20
N LYS A 171 -18.27 -10.35 -12.08
CA LYS A 171 -17.14 -9.41 -12.19
C LYS A 171 -16.93 -8.63 -10.89
N LEU A 172 -18.01 -8.18 -10.25
CA LEU A 172 -17.94 -7.51 -8.94
C LEU A 172 -17.38 -8.44 -7.85
N VAL A 173 -17.85 -9.70 -7.80
CA VAL A 173 -17.37 -10.69 -6.83
C VAL A 173 -15.88 -10.99 -7.04
N GLU A 174 -15.43 -11.07 -8.30
CA GLU A 174 -14.03 -11.25 -8.65
C GLU A 174 -13.17 -10.05 -8.21
N ALA A 175 -13.60 -8.82 -8.53
CA ALA A 175 -12.90 -7.60 -8.14
C ALA A 175 -12.81 -7.46 -6.60
N ARG A 176 -13.90 -7.77 -5.87
CA ARG A 176 -13.89 -7.84 -4.40
C ARG A 176 -12.86 -8.86 -3.89
N ARG A 177 -12.80 -10.05 -4.47
CA ARG A 177 -11.82 -11.07 -4.07
C ARG A 177 -10.40 -10.58 -4.28
N ALA A 178 -10.12 -9.92 -5.40
CA ALA A 178 -8.82 -9.30 -5.67
C ALA A 178 -8.44 -8.26 -4.60
N ARG A 179 -9.38 -7.36 -4.22
CA ARG A 179 -9.15 -6.40 -3.13
C ARG A 179 -8.86 -7.08 -1.80
N LEU A 180 -9.63 -8.09 -1.43
CA LEU A 180 -9.40 -8.84 -0.18
C LEU A 180 -8.07 -9.61 -0.18
N ALA A 181 -7.61 -10.09 -1.32
CA ALA A 181 -6.31 -10.74 -1.46
C ALA A 181 -5.16 -9.73 -1.30
N ALA A 182 -5.37 -8.49 -1.75
CA ALA A 182 -4.36 -7.44 -1.72
C ALA A 182 -4.10 -6.85 -0.32
N ILE A 183 -4.93 -7.15 0.71
CA ILE A 183 -4.79 -6.56 2.06
C ILE A 183 -3.45 -6.92 2.72
N ASP A 184 -2.93 -8.11 2.47
CA ASP A 184 -1.69 -8.61 3.08
C ASP A 184 -0.52 -8.59 2.10
N THR A 185 -0.63 -7.87 0.98
CA THR A 185 0.48 -7.71 0.05
C THR A 185 1.49 -6.71 0.59
N GLY A 186 2.78 -7.05 0.46
CA GLY A 186 3.89 -6.22 0.91
C GLY A 186 5.21 -6.85 0.49
N ILE A 187 6.32 -6.19 0.81
CA ILE A 187 7.67 -6.67 0.53
C ILE A 187 7.94 -7.94 1.36
N PRO A 188 8.24 -9.09 0.75
CA PRO A 188 8.56 -10.32 1.48
C PRO A 188 9.70 -10.12 2.48
N ALA A 189 9.62 -10.79 3.63
CA ALA A 189 10.61 -10.64 4.72
C ALA A 189 12.06 -10.90 4.28
N VAL A 190 12.29 -11.76 3.29
CA VAL A 190 13.63 -12.04 2.76
C VAL A 190 14.26 -10.80 2.11
N PHE A 191 13.47 -9.96 1.43
CA PHE A 191 13.97 -8.70 0.87
C PHE A 191 14.29 -7.69 1.97
N TRP A 192 13.49 -7.62 3.03
CA TRP A 192 13.79 -6.80 4.20
C TRP A 192 15.11 -7.21 4.87
N LEU A 193 15.38 -8.52 4.99
CA LEU A 193 16.68 -9.00 5.47
C LEU A 193 17.84 -8.55 4.57
N ALA A 194 17.67 -8.62 3.26
CA ALA A 194 18.70 -8.17 2.30
C ALA A 194 18.91 -6.65 2.36
N ILE A 195 17.82 -5.87 2.43
CA ILE A 195 17.88 -4.40 2.54
C ILE A 195 18.61 -3.99 3.82
N LEU A 196 18.19 -4.51 4.98
CA LEU A 196 18.79 -4.16 6.26
C LEU A 196 20.23 -4.69 6.35
N GLY A 197 20.49 -5.90 5.87
CA GLY A 197 21.84 -6.47 5.81
C GLY A 197 22.79 -5.61 4.97
N GLY A 198 22.35 -5.17 3.78
CA GLY A 198 23.10 -4.26 2.92
C GLY A 198 23.30 -2.89 3.56
N THR A 199 22.24 -2.36 4.19
CA THR A 199 22.30 -1.11 4.98
C THR A 199 23.39 -1.17 6.04
N PHE A 200 23.33 -2.17 6.92
CA PHE A 200 24.32 -2.29 8.00
C PHE A 200 25.73 -2.57 7.47
N SER A 201 25.87 -3.34 6.39
CA SER A 201 27.16 -3.60 5.75
C SER A 201 27.79 -2.31 5.20
N THR A 202 27.02 -1.49 4.51
CA THR A 202 27.53 -0.22 3.96
C THR A 202 27.89 0.78 5.07
N ILE A 203 27.09 0.90 6.12
CA ILE A 203 27.41 1.72 7.30
C ILE A 203 28.68 1.20 7.97
N PHE A 204 28.82 -0.10 8.13
CA PHE A 204 29.99 -0.70 8.77
C PHE A 204 31.27 -0.48 7.97
N ILE A 205 31.23 -0.62 6.64
CA ILE A 205 32.38 -0.34 5.78
C ILE A 205 32.80 1.12 5.87
N ALA A 206 31.86 2.06 5.99
CA ALA A 206 32.15 3.47 6.16
C ALA A 206 33.02 3.77 7.40
N TYR A 207 33.01 2.92 8.42
CA TYR A 207 33.85 3.07 9.62
C TYR A 207 35.33 2.79 9.36
N PHE A 208 35.67 2.07 8.29
CA PHE A 208 37.04 1.74 7.95
C PHE A 208 37.77 2.87 7.18
N PHE A 209 37.07 3.86 6.68
CA PHE A 209 37.74 4.99 6.04
C PHE A 209 38.63 5.75 7.03
N HIS A 210 39.88 5.92 6.65
CA HIS A 210 40.81 6.76 7.40
C HIS A 210 40.53 8.23 7.09
N VAL A 211 39.98 8.94 8.06
CA VAL A 211 39.74 10.39 7.99
C VAL A 211 40.48 11.04 9.15
N SER A 212 41.45 11.94 8.85
CA SER A 212 42.30 12.60 9.86
C SER A 212 41.48 13.35 10.89
N SER A 213 40.44 14.10 10.46
CA SER A 213 39.54 14.80 11.34
C SER A 213 38.43 13.91 11.85
N ARG A 214 38.40 13.64 13.16
CA ARG A 214 37.30 12.90 13.81
C ARG A 214 35.94 13.58 13.59
N LYS A 215 35.88 14.93 13.69
CA LYS A 215 34.64 15.66 13.48
C LYS A 215 34.10 15.47 12.07
N LEU A 216 34.98 15.61 11.07
CA LEU A 216 34.59 15.40 9.67
C LEU A 216 34.06 13.98 9.43
N HIS A 217 34.76 12.97 9.96
CA HIS A 217 34.33 11.57 9.82
C HIS A 217 32.93 11.33 10.42
N LEU A 218 32.64 11.85 11.63
CA LEU A 218 31.34 11.75 12.26
C LEU A 218 30.24 12.44 11.43
N ILE A 219 30.53 13.63 10.88
CA ILE A 219 29.56 14.38 10.07
C ILE A 219 29.23 13.59 8.79
N LEU A 220 30.24 13.14 8.04
CA LEU A 220 30.03 12.39 6.80
C LEU A 220 29.28 11.07 7.04
N THR A 221 29.64 10.37 8.11
CA THR A 221 28.96 9.12 8.50
C THR A 221 27.52 9.39 8.96
N GLY A 222 27.27 10.52 9.62
CA GLY A 222 25.94 10.94 10.00
C GLY A 222 25.04 11.28 8.80
N ILE A 223 25.58 12.03 7.82
CA ILE A 223 24.87 12.34 6.57
C ILE A 223 24.56 11.07 5.81
N PHE A 224 25.52 10.16 5.69
CA PHE A 224 25.35 8.87 5.04
C PHE A 224 24.27 8.03 5.75
N GLY A 225 24.33 7.93 7.08
CA GLY A 225 23.31 7.23 7.88
C GLY A 225 21.93 7.82 7.71
N GLY A 226 21.80 9.15 7.70
CA GLY A 226 20.53 9.85 7.46
C GLY A 226 19.96 9.55 6.07
N PHE A 227 20.80 9.56 5.04
CA PHE A 227 20.40 9.22 3.67
C PHE A 227 19.89 7.78 3.57
N VAL A 228 20.64 6.82 4.12
CA VAL A 228 20.22 5.42 4.14
C VAL A 228 18.94 5.22 4.93
N GLY A 229 18.79 5.91 6.08
CA GLY A 229 17.56 5.92 6.87
C GLY A 229 16.36 6.46 6.09
N CYS A 230 16.57 7.50 5.27
CA CYS A 230 15.53 8.03 4.37
C CYS A 230 15.09 6.98 3.35
N VAL A 231 16.02 6.26 2.74
CA VAL A 231 15.71 5.20 1.76
C VAL A 231 14.93 4.07 2.42
N VAL A 232 15.35 3.61 3.60
CA VAL A 232 14.62 2.56 4.37
C VAL A 232 13.23 3.04 4.76
N PHE A 233 13.08 4.30 5.17
CA PHE A 233 11.78 4.90 5.44
C PHE A 233 10.86 4.89 4.22
N LEU A 234 11.36 5.34 3.05
CA LEU A 234 10.56 5.38 1.82
C LEU A 234 10.02 4.00 1.44
N LEU A 235 10.87 2.96 1.54
CA LEU A 235 10.44 1.59 1.30
C LEU A 235 9.37 1.14 2.30
N ALA A 236 9.57 1.44 3.59
CA ALA A 236 8.62 1.08 4.63
C ALA A 236 7.28 1.82 4.48
N ALA A 237 7.30 3.08 4.04
CA ALA A 237 6.08 3.88 3.86
C ALA A 237 5.16 3.34 2.76
N VAL A 238 5.71 2.68 1.72
CA VAL A 238 4.94 2.12 0.60
C VAL A 238 4.80 0.60 0.65
N ASP A 239 5.38 -0.07 1.65
CA ASP A 239 5.38 -1.53 1.78
C ASP A 239 3.97 -2.12 1.88
N ASN A 240 3.08 -1.44 2.61
CA ASN A 240 1.70 -1.90 2.83
C ASN A 240 0.68 -0.91 2.24
N PRO A 241 0.14 -1.15 1.04
CA PRO A 241 -0.70 -0.18 0.32
C PRO A 241 -1.98 0.25 1.03
N PHE A 242 -2.52 -0.55 1.97
CA PHE A 242 -3.72 -0.19 2.73
C PHE A 242 -3.42 0.58 4.03
N ARG A 243 -2.15 0.73 4.44
CA ARG A 243 -1.78 1.23 5.78
C ARG A 243 -1.03 2.54 5.74
N GLY A 244 -1.21 3.34 6.80
CA GLY A 244 -0.56 4.64 6.96
C GLY A 244 -1.26 5.77 6.20
N GLU A 245 -0.66 6.94 6.23
CA GLU A 245 -1.17 8.14 5.55
C GLU A 245 -0.97 8.09 4.02
N VAL A 246 0.05 7.35 3.56
CA VAL A 246 0.35 7.16 2.12
C VAL A 246 -0.51 6.05 1.52
N ALA A 247 -1.44 5.45 2.29
CA ALA A 247 -2.27 4.34 1.83
C ALA A 247 -3.18 4.73 0.67
N VAL A 248 -3.54 3.74 -0.15
CA VAL A 248 -4.59 3.85 -1.17
C VAL A 248 -5.89 4.29 -0.50
N SER A 249 -6.57 5.25 -1.09
CA SER A 249 -7.80 5.82 -0.56
C SER A 249 -9.06 5.08 -1.04
N ALA A 250 -10.19 5.28 -0.34
CA ALA A 250 -11.50 4.82 -0.80
C ALA A 250 -12.14 5.76 -1.84
N GLU A 251 -11.39 6.72 -2.37
CA GLU A 251 -11.90 7.84 -3.19
C GLU A 251 -12.77 7.36 -4.36
N ALA A 252 -12.35 6.29 -5.07
CA ALA A 252 -13.12 5.74 -6.17
C ALA A 252 -14.53 5.27 -5.77
N TYR A 253 -14.70 4.78 -4.54
CA TYR A 253 -16.02 4.38 -4.03
C TYR A 253 -16.82 5.58 -3.54
N VAL A 254 -16.17 6.58 -2.93
CA VAL A 254 -16.82 7.81 -2.47
C VAL A 254 -17.39 8.60 -3.64
N GLN A 255 -16.61 8.75 -4.72
CA GLN A 255 -17.06 9.41 -5.95
C GLN A 255 -18.23 8.65 -6.59
N LEU A 256 -18.17 7.32 -6.60
CA LEU A 256 -19.28 6.51 -7.09
C LEU A 256 -20.54 6.70 -6.23
N ALA A 257 -20.41 6.69 -4.90
CA ALA A 257 -21.55 6.89 -4.01
C ALA A 257 -22.25 8.23 -4.28
N ALA A 258 -21.49 9.32 -4.38
CA ALA A 258 -22.02 10.63 -4.72
C ALA A 258 -22.76 10.62 -6.08
N THR A 259 -22.18 9.96 -7.10
CA THR A 259 -22.80 9.83 -8.42
C THR A 259 -24.12 9.05 -8.37
N LEU A 260 -24.16 7.96 -7.58
CA LEU A 260 -25.39 7.14 -7.46
C LEU A 260 -26.49 7.85 -6.66
N ASP A 261 -26.12 8.71 -5.73
CA ASP A 261 -27.09 9.52 -4.97
C ASP A 261 -27.68 10.66 -5.81
N ASP A 262 -26.89 11.27 -6.68
CA ASP A 262 -27.36 12.26 -7.66
C ASP A 262 -28.34 11.66 -8.71
N LEU A 263 -28.18 10.38 -9.02
CA LEU A 263 -29.06 9.65 -9.94
C LEU A 263 -30.37 9.16 -9.28
N ASP A 264 -30.52 9.31 -7.96
CA ASP A 264 -31.72 8.86 -7.25
C ASP A 264 -32.88 9.83 -7.51
N PRO A 265 -34.08 9.36 -7.97
CA PRO A 265 -35.23 10.22 -8.27
C PRO A 265 -35.69 11.05 -7.07
N ALA A 266 -35.45 10.60 -5.86
CA ALA A 266 -35.80 11.36 -4.63
C ALA A 266 -34.94 12.62 -4.48
N THR A 267 -33.67 12.58 -4.90
CA THR A 267 -32.75 13.73 -4.87
C THR A 267 -33.06 14.69 -6.03
N GLN A 268 -33.44 14.18 -7.20
CA GLN A 268 -33.81 15.01 -8.36
C GLN A 268 -35.09 15.83 -8.12
N GLN A 269 -36.05 15.34 -7.36
CA GLN A 269 -37.27 16.09 -7.02
C GLN A 269 -37.01 17.28 -6.08
N SER A 270 -35.93 17.28 -5.33
CA SER A 270 -35.55 18.39 -4.45
C SER A 270 -34.78 19.52 -5.14
N LEU A 271 -34.32 19.31 -6.39
CA LEU A 271 -33.54 20.27 -7.19
C LEU A 271 -34.38 21.00 -8.26
N VAL A 272 -35.67 20.67 -8.40
CA VAL A 272 -36.58 21.41 -9.27
C VAL A 272 -37.29 22.47 -8.42
N PRO A 273 -37.05 23.77 -8.68
CA PRO A 273 -37.64 24.86 -7.90
C PRO A 273 -39.14 24.98 -8.10
#